data_3121d86fbde83f63a5aa5d249c8cf98e
#
_entry.id   3121d86fbde83f63a5aa5d249c8cf98e
#
_cell.length_a   1.000
_cell.length_b   1.000
_cell.length_c   1.000
_cell.angle_alpha   90.00
_cell.angle_beta   90.00
_cell.angle_gamma   90.00
#
_symmetry.space_group_name_H-M   'P 1'
#
loop_
_entity.id
_entity.type
_entity.pdbx_description
1 polymer ?
#
loop_
_entity_poly.entity_id
_entity_poly.type
_entity_poly.pdbx_seq_one_letter_code
_entity_poly.pdbx_strand_id
1 'polypeptide(L)'
;MQRNIGAIERALSVAVGTALVAFAVRRSDPRGASGATVAAGAGLVGRGLSGYCPVSAAFGRRRSDTRAALGGRRGIRVRERIRINRSPHDVYAFWRNLSNLPRFMDHLVEVRVVDATRSRWTAKAPAGTTVSWDAVIINEVDGELIGWRSVDASDVATAGSVRFLPAPGGGTDLVVTLQYQPPAGRLGAWVASLFGREPSQQISADLEKLKGLLESGYVPAAVWDMPMTSYSPLR
;
A
#
# COMPACT_ATOMS: atom_id res chain seq x y z
N MET A 1 -14.18 11.70 11.70
CA MET A 1 -13.29 10.59 12.11
C MET A 1 -13.38 9.50 11.04
N GLN A 2 -12.29 9.18 10.36
CA GLN A 2 -12.25 8.10 9.40
C GLN A 2 -12.25 6.75 10.12
N ARG A 3 -13.10 5.83 9.64
CA ARG A 3 -13.18 4.47 10.19
C ARG A 3 -11.92 3.69 9.81
N ASN A 4 -11.27 3.03 10.78
CA ASN A 4 -10.01 2.31 10.58
C ASN A 4 -10.09 0.81 10.91
N ILE A 5 -11.29 0.27 11.13
CA ILE A 5 -11.54 -1.15 11.35
C ILE A 5 -12.67 -1.67 10.44
N GLY A 6 -12.50 -2.92 9.97
CA GLY A 6 -13.43 -3.59 9.06
C GLY A 6 -14.78 -3.96 9.70
N ALA A 7 -15.79 -4.26 8.87
CA ALA A 7 -17.15 -4.57 9.34
C ALA A 7 -17.20 -5.80 10.26
N ILE A 8 -16.42 -6.85 9.96
CA ILE A 8 -16.35 -8.08 10.77
C ILE A 8 -15.70 -7.81 12.13
N GLU A 9 -14.60 -7.05 12.17
CA GLU A 9 -13.96 -6.66 13.44
C GLU A 9 -14.86 -5.79 14.31
N ARG A 10 -15.67 -4.94 13.70
CA ARG A 10 -16.67 -4.12 14.40
C ARG A 10 -17.72 -4.99 15.04
N ALA A 11 -18.31 -5.93 14.29
CA ALA A 11 -19.33 -6.86 14.80
C ALA A 11 -18.78 -7.70 15.97
N LEU A 12 -17.56 -8.25 15.81
CA LEU A 12 -16.89 -9.01 16.87
C LEU A 12 -16.59 -8.14 18.09
N SER A 13 -16.13 -6.90 17.91
CA SER A 13 -15.85 -5.99 19.02
C SER A 13 -17.11 -5.63 19.81
N VAL A 14 -18.24 -5.42 19.13
CA VAL A 14 -19.53 -5.20 19.80
C VAL A 14 -19.99 -6.46 20.55
N ALA A 15 -19.95 -7.61 19.90
CA ALA A 15 -20.42 -8.87 20.51
C ALA A 15 -19.58 -9.25 21.75
N VAL A 16 -18.25 -9.22 21.64
CA VAL A 16 -17.36 -9.53 22.76
C VAL A 16 -17.46 -8.47 23.86
N GLY A 17 -17.54 -7.18 23.52
CA GLY A 17 -17.69 -6.10 24.48
C GLY A 17 -18.99 -6.20 25.26
N THR A 18 -20.11 -6.50 24.61
CA THR A 18 -21.41 -6.70 25.25
C THR A 18 -21.40 -7.93 26.17
N ALA A 19 -20.78 -9.04 25.72
CA ALA A 19 -20.65 -10.24 26.54
C ALA A 19 -19.82 -9.98 27.81
N LEU A 20 -18.72 -9.21 27.71
CA LEU A 20 -17.89 -8.83 28.86
C LEU A 20 -18.65 -7.95 29.86
N VAL A 21 -19.40 -6.97 29.37
CA VAL A 21 -20.24 -6.12 30.26
C VAL A 21 -21.31 -6.95 30.96
N ALA A 22 -22.03 -7.81 30.22
CA ALA A 22 -23.06 -8.68 30.80
C ALA A 22 -22.49 -9.67 31.81
N PHE A 23 -21.31 -10.22 31.55
CA PHE A 23 -20.60 -11.10 32.50
C PHE A 23 -20.19 -10.37 33.76
N ALA A 24 -19.63 -9.17 33.64
CA ALA A 24 -19.21 -8.37 34.79
C ALA A 24 -20.38 -7.92 35.66
N VAL A 25 -21.53 -7.57 35.07
CA VAL A 25 -22.76 -7.19 35.79
C VAL A 25 -23.36 -8.39 36.55
N ARG A 26 -23.29 -9.61 35.94
CA ARG A 26 -23.80 -10.83 36.60
C ARG A 26 -22.89 -11.32 37.74
N ARG A 27 -21.61 -11.03 37.71
CA ARG A 27 -20.62 -11.32 38.75
C ARG A 27 -20.34 -10.07 39.60
N SER A 28 -21.31 -9.56 40.31
CA SER A 28 -21.15 -8.43 41.23
C SER A 28 -20.18 -8.81 42.37
N ASP A 29 -18.88 -8.71 42.11
CA ASP A 29 -17.84 -8.97 43.11
C ASP A 29 -17.41 -7.64 43.75
N PRO A 30 -17.49 -7.49 45.09
CA PRO A 30 -17.22 -6.21 45.77
C PRO A 30 -15.74 -5.77 45.73
N ARG A 31 -14.85 -6.56 45.15
CA ARG A 31 -13.39 -6.31 45.13
C ARG A 31 -12.84 -5.57 43.92
N GLY A 32 -13.66 -4.82 43.16
CA GLY A 32 -13.17 -3.90 42.13
C GLY A 32 -12.81 -4.51 40.77
N ALA A 33 -12.71 -5.85 40.63
CA ALA A 33 -12.43 -6.53 39.35
C ALA A 33 -13.52 -6.31 38.30
N SER A 34 -14.79 -6.08 38.76
CA SER A 34 -15.91 -5.81 37.85
C SER A 34 -15.79 -4.47 37.13
N GLY A 35 -15.21 -3.44 37.75
CA GLY A 35 -15.07 -2.11 37.14
C GLY A 35 -14.13 -2.10 35.93
N ALA A 36 -12.98 -2.76 36.04
CA ALA A 36 -12.03 -2.88 34.94
C ALA A 36 -12.62 -3.69 33.77
N THR A 37 -13.38 -4.76 34.06
CA THR A 37 -14.04 -5.58 33.05
C THR A 37 -15.14 -4.83 32.32
N VAL A 38 -15.94 -4.03 33.06
CA VAL A 38 -16.98 -3.16 32.47
C VAL A 38 -16.33 -2.09 31.59
N ALA A 39 -15.25 -1.45 32.04
CA ALA A 39 -14.55 -0.44 31.27
C ALA A 39 -13.94 -1.02 29.97
N ALA A 40 -13.33 -2.21 30.03
CA ALA A 40 -12.82 -2.91 28.87
C ALA A 40 -13.93 -3.29 27.88
N GLY A 41 -15.05 -3.82 28.37
CA GLY A 41 -16.21 -4.17 27.56
C GLY A 41 -16.84 -2.95 26.89
N ALA A 42 -17.04 -1.86 27.63
CA ALA A 42 -17.54 -0.60 27.09
C ALA A 42 -16.60 0.00 26.04
N GLY A 43 -15.29 -0.08 26.26
CA GLY A 43 -14.27 0.33 25.27
C GLY A 43 -14.36 -0.45 23.98
N LEU A 44 -14.58 -1.78 24.05
CA LEU A 44 -14.77 -2.63 22.87
C LEU A 44 -16.08 -2.30 22.12
N VAL A 45 -17.17 -2.06 22.84
CA VAL A 45 -18.44 -1.65 22.23
C VAL A 45 -18.26 -0.30 21.52
N GLY A 46 -17.68 0.69 22.20
CA GLY A 46 -17.40 2.01 21.63
C GLY A 46 -16.51 1.93 20.37
N ARG A 47 -15.47 1.08 20.41
CA ARG A 47 -14.62 0.78 19.23
C ARG A 47 -15.43 0.19 18.08
N GLY A 48 -16.29 -0.77 18.33
CA GLY A 48 -17.11 -1.43 17.32
C GLY A 48 -18.14 -0.48 16.69
N LEU A 49 -18.79 0.37 17.50
CA LEU A 49 -19.79 1.34 17.04
C LEU A 49 -19.15 2.50 16.26
N SER A 50 -18.09 3.11 16.79
CA SER A 50 -17.39 4.22 16.13
C SER A 50 -16.63 3.78 14.87
N GLY A 51 -16.22 2.52 14.81
CA GLY A 51 -15.34 2.02 13.76
C GLY A 51 -13.91 2.58 13.85
N TYR A 52 -13.54 3.18 14.99
CA TYR A 52 -12.23 3.77 15.25
C TYR A 52 -11.52 3.06 16.41
N CYS A 53 -10.27 2.67 16.18
CA CYS A 53 -9.40 2.09 17.20
C CYS A 53 -8.13 2.92 17.31
N PRO A 54 -7.85 3.59 18.43
CA PRO A 54 -6.64 4.39 18.60
C PRO A 54 -5.36 3.53 18.53
N VAL A 55 -5.43 2.29 19.02
CA VAL A 55 -4.30 1.33 18.91
C VAL A 55 -4.04 0.97 17.46
N SER A 56 -5.09 0.64 16.68
CA SER A 56 -4.95 0.41 15.24
C SER A 56 -4.52 1.68 14.50
N ALA A 57 -4.92 2.86 14.95
CA ALA A 57 -4.45 4.12 14.38
C ALA A 57 -2.96 4.36 14.67
N ALA A 58 -2.48 4.01 15.86
CA ALA A 58 -1.07 4.16 16.24
C ALA A 58 -0.17 3.11 15.57
N PHE A 59 -0.66 1.85 15.46
CA PHE A 59 0.10 0.73 14.89
C PHE A 59 -0.31 0.38 13.45
N GLY A 60 -1.54 0.69 13.03
CA GLY A 60 -2.13 0.33 11.73
C GLY A 60 -1.62 1.15 10.55
N ARG A 61 -1.13 2.36 10.79
CA ARG A 61 -0.49 3.19 9.74
C ARG A 61 0.77 2.56 9.13
N ARG A 62 1.30 1.50 9.76
CA ARG A 62 2.47 0.76 9.25
C ARG A 62 2.12 -0.51 8.47
N ARG A 63 0.85 -0.93 8.42
CA ARG A 63 0.43 -2.04 7.57
C ARG A 63 -0.17 -1.48 6.29
N SER A 64 0.52 -1.71 5.17
CA SER A 64 -0.04 -1.47 3.85
C SER A 64 -1.30 -2.30 3.69
N ASP A 65 -2.47 -1.67 3.62
CA ASP A 65 -3.77 -2.32 3.39
C ASP A 65 -3.93 -2.86 1.95
N THR A 66 -2.82 -3.05 1.25
CA THR A 66 -2.76 -3.65 -0.09
C THR A 66 -3.48 -5.01 -0.14
N ARG A 67 -3.48 -5.74 0.99
CA ARG A 67 -4.19 -7.04 1.09
C ARG A 67 -5.72 -6.86 1.14
N ALA A 68 -6.21 -5.80 1.78
CA ALA A 68 -7.64 -5.49 1.86
C ALA A 68 -8.14 -4.83 0.56
N ALA A 69 -7.29 -4.09 -0.12
CA ALA A 69 -7.63 -3.31 -1.31
C ALA A 69 -8.09 -4.19 -2.51
N LEU A 70 -7.66 -5.45 -2.58
CA LEU A 70 -8.06 -6.41 -3.62
C LEU A 70 -8.93 -7.56 -3.10
N GLY A 71 -9.68 -7.37 -2.02
CA GLY A 71 -10.64 -8.38 -1.55
C GLY A 71 -10.01 -9.65 -0.94
N GLY A 72 -8.83 -9.56 -0.33
CA GLY A 72 -8.26 -10.62 0.49
C GLY A 72 -7.29 -11.57 -0.24
N ARG A 73 -7.54 -12.90 -0.18
CA ARG A 73 -6.59 -13.93 -0.63
C ARG A 73 -6.59 -14.22 -2.14
N ARG A 74 -7.40 -13.54 -2.95
CA ARG A 74 -7.49 -13.77 -4.39
C ARG A 74 -6.40 -13.00 -5.13
N GLY A 75 -5.73 -13.65 -6.09
CA GLY A 75 -4.71 -13.06 -6.95
C GLY A 75 -3.29 -13.55 -6.67
N ILE A 76 -2.40 -13.23 -7.60
CA ILE A 76 -0.97 -13.52 -7.52
C ILE A 76 -0.32 -12.40 -6.73
N ARG A 77 0.52 -12.77 -5.77
CA ARG A 77 1.29 -11.84 -4.97
C ARG A 77 2.77 -12.09 -5.16
N VAL A 78 3.49 -11.03 -5.50
CA VAL A 78 4.93 -11.01 -5.63
C VAL A 78 5.51 -10.08 -4.59
N ARG A 79 6.63 -10.46 -4.00
CA ARG A 79 7.39 -9.61 -3.07
C ARG A 79 8.87 -9.77 -3.35
N GLU A 80 9.49 -8.65 -3.73
CA GLU A 80 10.91 -8.59 -4.02
C GLU A 80 11.59 -7.57 -3.13
N ARG A 81 12.90 -7.77 -2.91
CA ARG A 81 13.73 -6.89 -2.10
C ARG A 81 15.07 -6.66 -2.81
N ILE A 82 15.51 -5.42 -2.82
CA ILE A 82 16.82 -5.05 -3.33
C ILE A 82 17.47 -4.02 -2.41
N ARG A 83 18.81 -4.08 -2.33
CA ARG A 83 19.60 -3.05 -1.65
C ARG A 83 20.11 -2.04 -2.64
N ILE A 84 19.90 -0.75 -2.34
CA ILE A 84 20.35 0.38 -3.13
C ILE A 84 21.24 1.26 -2.23
N ASN A 85 22.43 1.63 -2.71
CA ASN A 85 23.40 2.46 -1.98
C ASN A 85 23.06 3.96 -2.10
N ARG A 86 21.82 4.32 -1.75
CA ARG A 86 21.29 5.67 -1.68
C ARG A 86 20.42 5.80 -0.45
N SER A 87 20.26 7.02 0.07
CA SER A 87 19.43 7.27 1.24
C SER A 87 17.97 6.87 0.99
N PRO A 88 17.21 6.45 2.01
CA PRO A 88 15.77 6.16 1.86
C PRO A 88 14.99 7.33 1.28
N HIS A 89 15.34 8.55 1.66
CA HIS A 89 14.71 9.78 1.16
C HIS A 89 14.94 9.96 -0.35
N ASP A 90 16.17 9.74 -0.86
CA ASP A 90 16.45 9.89 -2.28
C ASP A 90 15.73 8.84 -3.12
N VAL A 91 15.72 7.58 -2.65
CA VAL A 91 15.01 6.49 -3.33
C VAL A 91 13.50 6.73 -3.33
N TYR A 92 12.97 7.22 -2.19
CA TYR A 92 11.56 7.61 -2.07
C TYR A 92 11.22 8.75 -3.02
N ALA A 93 11.97 9.84 -3.02
CA ALA A 93 11.71 11.00 -3.88
C ALA A 93 11.71 10.61 -5.37
N PHE A 94 12.66 9.75 -5.79
CA PHE A 94 12.70 9.23 -7.15
C PHE A 94 11.46 8.41 -7.48
N TRP A 95 11.05 7.49 -6.60
CA TRP A 95 9.87 6.62 -6.79
C TRP A 95 8.57 7.40 -6.75
N ARG A 96 8.46 8.37 -5.82
CA ARG A 96 7.26 9.19 -5.62
C ARG A 96 6.90 10.02 -6.85
N ASN A 97 7.89 10.43 -7.62
CA ASN A 97 7.65 10.91 -8.96
C ASN A 97 7.31 9.73 -9.88
N LEU A 98 6.02 9.35 -9.90
CA LEU A 98 5.53 8.17 -10.59
C LEU A 98 5.84 8.19 -12.10
N SER A 99 6.09 9.37 -12.70
CA SER A 99 6.52 9.49 -14.09
C SER A 99 7.92 8.91 -14.36
N ASN A 100 8.69 8.61 -13.30
CA ASN A 100 9.98 7.92 -13.41
C ASN A 100 9.83 6.40 -13.58
N LEU A 101 8.70 5.79 -13.23
CA LEU A 101 8.52 4.34 -13.24
C LEU A 101 8.81 3.69 -14.60
N PRO A 102 8.38 4.26 -15.75
CA PRO A 102 8.69 3.69 -17.06
C PRO A 102 10.18 3.64 -17.41
N ARG A 103 11.03 4.38 -16.68
CA ARG A 103 12.48 4.42 -16.92
C ARG A 103 13.17 3.11 -16.51
N PHE A 104 12.56 2.34 -15.61
CA PHE A 104 13.11 1.08 -15.13
C PHE A 104 12.10 -0.09 -15.20
N MET A 105 10.81 0.17 -15.35
CA MET A 105 9.78 -0.85 -15.57
C MET A 105 9.47 -0.97 -17.06
N ASP A 106 10.09 -1.92 -17.74
CA ASP A 106 10.02 -2.06 -19.20
C ASP A 106 8.61 -2.29 -19.76
N HIS A 107 7.74 -2.85 -18.96
CA HIS A 107 6.35 -3.10 -19.33
C HIS A 107 5.49 -1.83 -19.32
N LEU A 108 5.90 -0.78 -18.62
CA LEU A 108 5.21 0.50 -18.60
C LEU A 108 5.63 1.35 -19.80
N VAL A 109 4.65 1.93 -20.47
CA VAL A 109 4.85 2.92 -21.54
C VAL A 109 4.89 4.32 -20.94
N GLU A 110 3.94 4.61 -20.06
CA GLU A 110 3.77 5.93 -19.45
C GLU A 110 3.07 5.81 -18.10
N VAL A 111 3.43 6.69 -17.17
CA VAL A 111 2.65 6.99 -15.97
C VAL A 111 2.44 8.49 -15.90
N ARG A 112 1.19 8.92 -16.07
CA ARG A 112 0.81 10.33 -16.00
C ARG A 112 0.16 10.64 -14.65
N VAL A 113 0.74 11.55 -13.90
CA VAL A 113 0.18 12.06 -12.65
C VAL A 113 -1.01 12.97 -12.99
N VAL A 114 -2.18 12.68 -12.43
CA VAL A 114 -3.42 13.45 -12.60
C VAL A 114 -3.57 14.48 -11.48
N ASP A 115 -3.35 14.04 -10.23
CA ASP A 115 -3.36 14.89 -9.04
C ASP A 115 -2.41 14.31 -7.97
N ALA A 116 -2.43 14.86 -6.77
CA ALA A 116 -1.54 14.44 -5.68
C ALA A 116 -1.62 12.94 -5.33
N THR A 117 -2.76 12.30 -5.61
CA THR A 117 -3.04 10.90 -5.26
C THR A 117 -3.34 10.02 -6.46
N ARG A 118 -3.79 10.60 -7.57
CA ARG A 118 -4.26 9.86 -8.75
C ARG A 118 -3.24 9.90 -9.87
N SER A 119 -3.11 8.77 -10.55
CA SER A 119 -2.26 8.62 -11.72
C SER A 119 -2.90 7.67 -12.73
N ARG A 120 -2.64 7.92 -14.03
CA ARG A 120 -3.01 7.04 -15.13
C ARG A 120 -1.78 6.28 -15.60
N TRP A 121 -1.91 4.98 -15.66
CA TRP A 121 -0.86 4.04 -16.04
C TRP A 121 -1.18 3.44 -17.39
N THR A 122 -0.20 3.37 -18.26
CA THR A 122 -0.30 2.74 -19.57
C THR A 122 0.80 1.70 -19.69
N ALA A 123 0.43 0.46 -19.98
CA ALA A 123 1.35 -0.65 -20.14
C ALA A 123 1.24 -1.28 -21.52
N LYS A 124 2.33 -1.92 -21.95
CA LYS A 124 2.40 -2.68 -23.20
C LYS A 124 1.45 -3.88 -23.11
N ALA A 125 0.79 -4.18 -24.22
CA ALA A 125 -0.09 -5.33 -24.37
C ALA A 125 0.31 -6.14 -25.61
N PRO A 126 -0.15 -7.39 -25.76
CA PRO A 126 0.15 -8.23 -26.92
C PRO A 126 -0.19 -7.55 -28.24
N ALA A 127 0.50 -7.98 -29.31
CA ALA A 127 0.33 -7.46 -30.67
C ALA A 127 0.58 -5.93 -30.79
N GLY A 128 1.48 -5.37 -29.95
CA GLY A 128 1.83 -3.94 -30.02
C GLY A 128 0.74 -2.99 -29.51
N THR A 129 -0.30 -3.51 -28.86
CA THR A 129 -1.37 -2.70 -28.24
C THR A 129 -0.95 -2.22 -26.86
N THR A 130 -1.76 -1.34 -26.25
CA THR A 130 -1.58 -0.87 -24.87
C THR A 130 -2.86 -1.04 -24.07
N VAL A 131 -2.70 -1.10 -22.76
CA VAL A 131 -3.83 -1.02 -21.81
C VAL A 131 -3.55 0.08 -20.82
N SER A 132 -4.60 0.78 -20.41
CA SER A 132 -4.49 1.86 -19.43
C SER A 132 -5.47 1.66 -18.29
N TRP A 133 -5.05 2.08 -17.09
CA TRP A 133 -5.91 2.10 -15.91
C TRP A 133 -5.56 3.29 -15.02
N ASP A 134 -6.50 3.67 -14.19
CA ASP A 134 -6.29 4.69 -13.17
C ASP A 134 -5.92 4.02 -11.84
N ALA A 135 -4.96 4.60 -11.15
CA ALA A 135 -4.52 4.17 -9.83
C ALA A 135 -4.58 5.33 -8.83
N VAL A 136 -4.77 4.98 -7.57
CA VAL A 136 -4.83 5.92 -6.46
C VAL A 136 -3.88 5.49 -5.35
N ILE A 137 -3.13 6.45 -4.80
CA ILE A 137 -2.34 6.24 -3.59
C ILE A 137 -3.31 6.13 -2.41
N ILE A 138 -3.26 5.00 -1.70
CA ILE A 138 -4.16 4.68 -0.57
C ILE A 138 -3.47 4.76 0.78
N ASN A 139 -2.14 4.73 0.79
CA ASN A 139 -1.34 4.85 1.99
C ASN A 139 0.02 5.43 1.63
N GLU A 140 0.43 6.47 2.33
CA GLU A 140 1.71 7.12 2.11
C GLU A 140 2.30 7.56 3.46
N VAL A 141 3.56 7.24 3.67
CA VAL A 141 4.39 7.74 4.77
C VAL A 141 5.66 8.25 4.13
N ASP A 142 5.89 9.54 4.27
CA ASP A 142 7.03 10.22 3.65
C ASP A 142 8.35 9.53 4.00
N GLY A 143 9.18 9.28 2.98
CA GLY A 143 10.44 8.57 3.11
C GLY A 143 10.34 7.07 3.47
N GLU A 144 9.15 6.51 3.79
CA GLU A 144 9.03 5.15 4.32
C GLU A 144 8.17 4.21 3.48
N LEU A 145 7.05 4.70 2.92
CA LEU A 145 6.04 3.84 2.32
C LEU A 145 5.19 4.57 1.29
N ILE A 146 4.96 3.93 0.15
CA ILE A 146 3.91 4.29 -0.80
C ILE A 146 3.08 3.03 -1.06
N GLY A 147 1.76 3.11 -0.89
CA GLY A 147 0.82 2.05 -1.22
C GLY A 147 -0.23 2.57 -2.21
N TRP A 148 -0.52 1.81 -3.25
CA TRP A 148 -1.49 2.17 -4.29
C TRP A 148 -2.41 1.02 -4.65
N ARG A 149 -3.52 1.35 -5.30
CA ARG A 149 -4.41 0.38 -5.96
C ARG A 149 -4.99 0.97 -7.24
N SER A 150 -5.40 0.11 -8.15
CA SER A 150 -6.25 0.54 -9.27
C SER A 150 -7.62 1.02 -8.76
N VAL A 151 -8.23 1.94 -9.49
CA VAL A 151 -9.59 2.41 -9.19
C VAL A 151 -10.58 1.30 -9.55
N ASP A 152 -11.68 1.20 -8.78
CA ASP A 152 -12.76 0.25 -9.03
C ASP A 152 -13.30 0.44 -10.45
N ALA A 153 -13.66 -0.64 -11.13
CA ALA A 153 -14.04 -0.71 -12.55
C ALA A 153 -12.86 -0.61 -13.55
N SER A 154 -11.61 -0.68 -13.11
CA SER A 154 -10.47 -0.87 -14.01
C SER A 154 -10.44 -2.28 -14.60
N ASP A 155 -10.11 -2.39 -15.88
CA ASP A 155 -9.88 -3.70 -16.54
C ASP A 155 -8.71 -4.47 -15.90
N VAL A 156 -7.82 -3.76 -15.21
CA VAL A 156 -6.65 -4.31 -14.52
C VAL A 156 -6.75 -4.04 -13.02
N ALA A 157 -7.12 -5.06 -12.25
CA ALA A 157 -7.17 -4.98 -10.80
C ALA A 157 -5.76 -5.21 -10.21
N THR A 158 -5.09 -4.13 -9.81
CA THR A 158 -3.76 -4.16 -9.20
C THR A 158 -3.74 -3.41 -7.88
N ALA A 159 -2.90 -3.88 -6.96
CA ALA A 159 -2.51 -3.11 -5.79
C ALA A 159 -1.04 -3.40 -5.47
N GLY A 160 -0.35 -2.41 -4.95
CA GLY A 160 1.04 -2.55 -4.62
C GLY A 160 1.44 -1.71 -3.43
N SER A 161 2.62 -1.99 -2.91
CA SER A 161 3.29 -1.12 -1.96
C SER A 161 4.79 -1.22 -2.11
N VAL A 162 5.47 -0.12 -1.87
CA VAL A 162 6.92 -0.04 -1.77
C VAL A 162 7.29 0.52 -0.41
N ARG A 163 8.27 -0.11 0.24
CA ARG A 163 8.83 0.32 1.52
C ARG A 163 10.30 0.66 1.33
N PHE A 164 10.69 1.75 1.94
CA PHE A 164 12.04 2.30 1.91
C PHE A 164 12.64 2.15 3.32
N LEU A 165 13.34 1.05 3.56
CA LEU A 165 13.87 0.72 4.88
C LEU A 165 15.33 1.16 4.96
N PRO A 166 15.75 1.89 6.01
CA PRO A 166 17.16 2.18 6.22
C PRO A 166 18.00 0.90 6.27
N ALA A 167 19.10 0.89 5.56
CA ALA A 167 20.05 -0.20 5.54
C ALA A 167 21.41 0.23 6.13
N PRO A 168 22.23 -0.71 6.65
CA PRO A 168 23.57 -0.41 7.11
C PRO A 168 24.40 0.30 6.02
N GLY A 169 25.21 1.29 6.43
CA GLY A 169 26.03 2.08 5.52
C GLY A 169 25.30 3.24 4.83
N GLY A 170 24.10 3.61 5.30
CA GLY A 170 23.32 4.74 4.75
C GLY A 170 22.50 4.39 3.51
N GLY A 171 22.47 3.12 3.11
CA GLY A 171 21.69 2.65 1.97
C GLY A 171 20.22 2.39 2.30
N THR A 172 19.50 1.89 1.32
CA THR A 172 18.07 1.56 1.39
C THR A 172 17.84 0.09 1.07
N ASP A 173 17.13 -0.63 1.93
CA ASP A 173 16.50 -1.89 1.60
C ASP A 173 15.10 -1.60 1.05
N LEU A 174 14.97 -1.62 -0.26
CA LEU A 174 13.71 -1.41 -0.97
C LEU A 174 12.92 -2.72 -1.03
N VAL A 175 11.68 -2.71 -0.52
CA VAL A 175 10.80 -3.88 -0.53
C VAL A 175 9.55 -3.55 -1.31
N VAL A 176 9.40 -4.16 -2.49
CA VAL A 176 8.23 -4.03 -3.35
C VAL A 176 7.31 -5.21 -3.14
N THR A 177 6.04 -4.95 -2.92
CA THR A 177 4.99 -5.97 -2.91
C THR A 177 3.96 -5.59 -3.97
N LEU A 178 3.70 -6.48 -4.90
CA LEU A 178 2.68 -6.32 -5.92
C LEU A 178 1.65 -7.45 -5.78
N GLN A 179 0.39 -7.08 -5.92
CA GLN A 179 -0.71 -8.04 -5.99
C GLN A 179 -1.57 -7.68 -7.18
N TYR A 180 -1.91 -8.66 -7.99
CA TYR A 180 -2.79 -8.48 -9.13
C TYR A 180 -3.75 -9.67 -9.25
N GLN A 181 -4.94 -9.37 -9.74
CA GLN A 181 -5.92 -10.40 -10.09
C GLN A 181 -5.95 -10.52 -11.60
N PRO A 182 -5.55 -11.68 -12.15
CA PRO A 182 -5.74 -11.92 -13.57
C PRO A 182 -7.24 -11.90 -13.87
N PRO A 183 -7.72 -10.97 -14.71
CA PRO A 183 -9.11 -11.04 -15.15
C PRO A 183 -9.36 -12.33 -15.93
N ALA A 184 -10.57 -12.83 -15.90
CA ALA A 184 -10.94 -14.01 -16.67
C ALA A 184 -10.90 -13.73 -18.20
N GLY A 185 -10.55 -14.75 -19.01
CA GLY A 185 -10.58 -14.66 -20.47
C GLY A 185 -9.31 -14.05 -21.10
N ARG A 186 -9.46 -13.35 -22.23
CA ARG A 186 -8.33 -12.81 -23.04
C ARG A 186 -7.44 -11.83 -22.28
N LEU A 187 -8.01 -11.06 -21.34
CA LEU A 187 -7.29 -10.16 -20.45
C LEU A 187 -6.42 -10.91 -19.43
N GLY A 188 -6.85 -12.10 -18.96
CA GLY A 188 -6.03 -12.94 -18.08
C GLY A 188 -4.77 -13.48 -18.76
N ALA A 189 -4.88 -13.90 -20.02
CA ALA A 189 -3.75 -14.29 -20.83
C ALA A 189 -2.77 -13.10 -21.06
N TRP A 190 -3.31 -11.89 -21.19
CA TRP A 190 -2.51 -10.68 -21.34
C TRP A 190 -1.74 -10.33 -20.06
N VAL A 191 -2.39 -10.33 -18.88
CA VAL A 191 -1.68 -10.11 -17.59
C VAL A 191 -0.58 -11.17 -17.40
N ALA A 192 -0.85 -12.43 -17.77
CA ALA A 192 0.16 -13.48 -17.76
C ALA A 192 1.31 -13.21 -18.76
N SER A 193 1.07 -12.50 -19.86
CA SER A 193 2.11 -12.12 -20.82
C SER A 193 2.93 -10.90 -20.38
N LEU A 194 2.35 -9.96 -19.62
CA LEU A 194 3.06 -8.81 -19.05
C LEU A 194 4.11 -9.21 -18.02
N PHE A 195 3.72 -10.13 -17.15
CA PHE A 195 4.57 -10.60 -16.06
C PHE A 195 5.32 -11.89 -16.41
N GLY A 196 5.16 -12.41 -17.64
CA GLY A 196 5.77 -13.67 -18.06
C GLY A 196 5.28 -14.87 -17.23
N ARG A 197 6.02 -15.99 -17.34
CA ARG A 197 5.75 -17.18 -16.51
C ARG A 197 6.19 -17.01 -15.05
N GLU A 198 7.09 -16.04 -14.79
CA GLU A 198 7.65 -15.77 -13.46
C GLU A 198 7.68 -14.26 -13.17
N PRO A 199 6.59 -13.71 -12.61
CA PRO A 199 6.47 -12.29 -12.28
C PRO A 199 7.58 -11.78 -11.34
N SER A 200 8.13 -12.63 -10.48
CA SER A 200 9.24 -12.29 -9.59
C SER A 200 10.49 -11.90 -10.35
N GLN A 201 10.84 -12.65 -11.42
CA GLN A 201 12.03 -12.35 -12.23
C GLN A 201 11.92 -11.00 -12.94
N GLN A 202 10.74 -10.68 -13.47
CA GLN A 202 10.51 -9.38 -14.11
C GLN A 202 10.69 -8.23 -13.13
N ILE A 203 10.07 -8.34 -11.94
CA ILE A 203 10.18 -7.29 -10.91
C ILE A 203 11.62 -7.18 -10.41
N SER A 204 12.32 -8.30 -10.21
CA SER A 204 13.73 -8.27 -9.82
C SER A 204 14.61 -7.58 -10.88
N ALA A 205 14.39 -7.87 -12.18
CA ALA A 205 15.11 -7.21 -13.27
C ALA A 205 14.83 -5.70 -13.33
N ASP A 206 13.57 -5.29 -13.13
CA ASP A 206 13.18 -3.87 -13.07
C ASP A 206 13.87 -3.17 -11.88
N LEU A 207 13.93 -3.84 -10.71
CA LEU A 207 14.60 -3.29 -9.52
C LEU A 207 16.12 -3.19 -9.68
N GLU A 208 16.77 -4.13 -10.40
CA GLU A 208 18.20 -4.01 -10.73
C GLU A 208 18.46 -2.82 -11.66
N LYS A 209 17.58 -2.54 -12.62
CA LYS A 209 17.66 -1.32 -13.44
C LYS A 209 17.52 -0.06 -12.61
N LEU A 210 16.53 -0.03 -11.66
CA LEU A 210 16.37 1.08 -10.73
C LEU A 210 17.65 1.32 -9.94
N LYS A 211 18.24 0.25 -9.39
CA LYS A 211 19.50 0.33 -8.66
C LYS A 211 20.60 0.92 -9.52
N GLY A 212 20.79 0.42 -10.74
CA GLY A 212 21.76 0.96 -11.69
C GLY A 212 21.56 2.45 -11.97
N LEU A 213 20.32 2.87 -12.20
CA LEU A 213 19.98 4.28 -12.44
C LEU A 213 20.34 5.17 -11.23
N LEU A 214 20.02 4.74 -10.02
CA LEU A 214 20.26 5.55 -8.82
C LEU A 214 21.73 5.55 -8.39
N GLU A 215 22.45 4.44 -8.54
CA GLU A 215 23.85 4.32 -8.11
C GLU A 215 24.83 4.90 -9.13
N SER A 216 24.48 4.93 -10.43
CA SER A 216 25.34 5.53 -11.49
C SER A 216 25.45 7.05 -11.42
N GLY A 217 24.71 7.71 -10.53
CA GLY A 217 24.69 9.17 -10.39
C GLY A 217 23.94 9.90 -11.50
N TYR A 218 23.37 9.21 -12.46
CA TYR A 218 22.51 9.79 -13.49
C TYR A 218 21.08 9.95 -12.98
N VAL A 219 20.91 10.84 -12.01
CA VAL A 219 19.59 11.41 -11.70
C VAL A 219 19.54 12.74 -12.47
N PRO A 220 18.69 12.89 -13.51
CA PRO A 220 18.56 14.18 -14.18
C PRO A 220 18.19 15.25 -13.15
N ALA A 221 18.80 16.43 -13.24
CA ALA A 221 18.58 17.58 -12.36
C ALA A 221 17.10 17.97 -12.21
N ALA A 222 16.24 17.60 -13.14
CA ALA A 222 14.79 17.82 -13.10
C ALA A 222 14.04 17.19 -11.90
N VAL A 223 14.66 16.29 -11.15
CA VAL A 223 14.03 15.70 -9.96
C VAL A 223 14.12 16.63 -8.74
N TRP A 224 15.09 17.56 -8.73
CA TRP A 224 15.35 18.47 -7.61
C TRP A 224 14.71 19.84 -7.79
N ASP A 225 14.21 20.19 -8.99
CA ASP A 225 13.64 21.50 -9.34
C ASP A 225 12.13 21.60 -9.16
N MET A 226 11.47 20.64 -8.52
CA MET A 226 10.08 20.85 -8.12
C MET A 226 10.04 21.74 -6.88
N PRO A 227 9.47 22.96 -6.98
CA PRO A 227 9.38 23.84 -5.83
C PRO A 227 8.50 23.16 -4.76
N MET A 228 9.05 23.07 -3.55
CA MET A 228 8.39 22.56 -2.33
C MET A 228 7.18 23.41 -1.89
N THR A 229 6.65 24.25 -2.76
CA THR A 229 5.67 25.30 -2.42
C THR A 229 4.20 24.93 -2.63
N SER A 230 3.84 23.68 -2.74
CA SER A 230 2.41 23.32 -2.83
C SER A 230 1.93 22.25 -1.83
N TYR A 231 2.68 21.97 -0.77
CA TYR A 231 2.18 21.18 0.33
C TYR A 231 1.72 22.06 1.48
N SER A 232 0.48 22.55 1.43
CA SER A 232 -0.20 23.11 2.59
C SER A 232 -0.90 21.97 3.31
N PRO A 233 -0.51 21.60 4.55
CA PRO A 233 -1.27 20.63 5.32
C PRO A 233 -2.61 21.27 5.67
N LEU A 234 -3.70 20.68 5.23
CA LEU A 234 -5.04 21.03 5.69
C LEU A 234 -5.10 20.82 7.21
N ARG A 235 -5.38 21.90 7.90
CA ARG A 235 -5.69 21.94 9.33
C ARG A 235 -7.00 21.21 9.64
#